data_37d934cc6b23067fc22d590e222214ba
#
_entry.id   37d934cc6b23067fc22d590e222214ba
#
_cell.length_a   1.000
_cell.length_b   1.000
_cell.length_c   1.000
_cell.angle_alpha   90.00
_cell.angle_beta   90.00
_cell.angle_gamma   90.00
#
_symmetry.space_group_name_H-M   'P 1'
#
loop_
_entity.id
_entity.type
_entity.pdbx_description
1 polymer ?
#
loop_
_entity_poly.entity_id
_entity_poly.type
_entity_poly.pdbx_seq_one_letter_code
_entity_poly.pdbx_strand_id
1 'polypeptide(L)'
;SPASPLQAQLGRIAVIADGAHSFGAVRGGIRSGAWADFTTFSFHAVKNLTTAEGGAVTWRRDLGLDDAALYRRYMLLSLHGQDKDALAKTKAGAWEYDIVAPLYKCNMTDIMAAIGLAQLHRYEELLAKRYALVEQYHELLASTAIRPARHLTEDGRSSCHLYLTELEGKTLSQRNAVIDALAQQGIASNVHYKPLPLLTAYRDLGFRMEDYPNAYGLYERELTLPLYSTLTQAQ
;
A
#
# COMPACT_ATOMS: atom_id res chain seq x y z
N SER A 1 -24.80 -6.36 -17.78
CA SER A 1 -25.64 -6.62 -16.58
C SER A 1 -24.75 -6.65 -15.35
N PRO A 2 -25.24 -6.19 -14.18
CA PRO A 2 -24.47 -6.24 -12.95
C PRO A 2 -24.20 -7.69 -12.53
N ALA A 3 -22.96 -7.95 -12.08
CA ALA A 3 -22.53 -9.30 -11.68
C ALA A 3 -22.99 -9.68 -10.25
N SER A 4 -23.51 -8.73 -9.48
CA SER A 4 -23.97 -8.94 -8.11
C SER A 4 -25.05 -7.92 -7.71
N PRO A 5 -25.84 -8.19 -6.66
CA PRO A 5 -26.79 -7.23 -6.11
C PRO A 5 -26.12 -5.90 -5.69
N LEU A 6 -24.92 -5.98 -5.13
CA LEU A 6 -24.13 -4.80 -4.73
C LEU A 6 -23.76 -3.94 -5.96
N GLN A 7 -23.34 -4.55 -7.04
CA GLN A 7 -23.03 -3.84 -8.28
C GLN A 7 -24.30 -3.26 -8.93
N ALA A 8 -25.42 -3.97 -8.86
CA ALA A 8 -26.72 -3.46 -9.30
C ALA A 8 -27.13 -2.20 -8.52
N GLN A 9 -26.91 -2.18 -7.23
CA GLN A 9 -27.19 -1.05 -6.36
C GLN A 9 -26.29 0.15 -6.65
N LEU A 10 -24.99 -0.08 -6.96
CA LEU A 10 -24.07 0.98 -7.40
C LEU A 10 -24.46 1.61 -8.74
N GLY A 11 -25.14 0.87 -9.61
CA GLY A 11 -25.57 1.33 -10.94
C GLY A 11 -24.45 1.56 -11.97
N ARG A 12 -23.20 1.24 -11.63
CA ARG A 12 -21.99 1.42 -12.45
C ARG A 12 -20.90 0.43 -12.07
N ILE A 13 -19.80 0.43 -12.82
CA ILE A 13 -18.58 -0.32 -12.44
C ILE A 13 -18.02 0.24 -11.13
N ALA A 14 -17.75 -0.65 -10.17
CA ALA A 14 -17.07 -0.29 -8.93
C ALA A 14 -15.59 -0.02 -9.19
N VAL A 15 -15.08 1.05 -8.59
CA VAL A 15 -13.65 1.40 -8.62
C VAL A 15 -13.01 0.92 -7.31
N ILE A 16 -12.08 -0.01 -7.41
CA ILE A 16 -11.31 -0.52 -6.28
C ILE A 16 -9.88 -0.03 -6.41
N ALA A 17 -9.41 0.73 -5.42
CA ALA A 17 -8.04 1.20 -5.37
C ALA A 17 -7.16 0.24 -4.54
N ASP A 18 -6.03 -0.16 -5.11
CA ASP A 18 -4.92 -0.70 -4.34
C ASP A 18 -4.20 0.46 -3.64
N GLY A 19 -4.48 0.62 -2.37
CA GLY A 19 -3.91 1.65 -1.50
C GLY A 19 -2.74 1.16 -0.65
N ALA A 20 -2.12 0.01 -0.97
CA ALA A 20 -1.06 -0.60 -0.17
C ALA A 20 0.12 0.34 0.14
N HIS A 21 0.38 1.34 -0.70
CA HIS A 21 1.41 2.37 -0.52
C HIS A 21 0.85 3.78 -0.25
N SER A 22 -0.45 3.96 -0.14
CA SER A 22 -1.07 5.29 -0.14
C SER A 22 -1.64 5.74 1.21
N PHE A 23 -1.48 4.96 2.28
CA PHE A 23 -2.00 5.33 3.60
C PHE A 23 -1.44 6.69 4.05
N GLY A 24 -2.32 7.67 4.25
CA GLY A 24 -1.95 9.06 4.58
C GLY A 24 -1.75 10.00 3.39
N ALA A 25 -1.72 9.52 2.15
CA ALA A 25 -1.70 10.38 0.97
C ALA A 25 -2.97 11.24 0.88
N VAL A 26 -2.81 12.44 0.33
CA VAL A 26 -3.92 13.41 0.17
C VAL A 26 -3.92 13.93 -1.26
N ARG A 27 -5.11 14.08 -1.86
CA ARG A 27 -5.30 14.76 -3.14
C ARG A 27 -6.61 15.55 -3.13
N GLY A 28 -6.56 16.81 -3.57
CA GLY A 28 -7.74 17.68 -3.53
C GLY A 28 -8.36 17.82 -2.13
N GLY A 29 -7.53 17.79 -1.06
CA GLY A 29 -8.00 17.80 0.33
C GLY A 29 -8.59 16.48 0.83
N ILE A 30 -8.71 15.46 -0.01
CA ILE A 30 -9.29 14.16 0.33
C ILE A 30 -8.17 13.15 0.62
N ARG A 31 -8.26 12.40 1.72
CA ARG A 31 -7.30 11.34 2.06
C ARG A 31 -7.52 10.08 1.21
N SER A 32 -6.45 9.38 0.92
CA SER A 32 -6.51 8.03 0.38
C SER A 32 -7.41 7.15 1.26
N GLY A 33 -8.23 6.33 0.62
CA GLY A 33 -9.30 5.57 1.28
C GLY A 33 -10.69 6.17 1.09
N ALA A 34 -10.78 7.42 0.60
CA ALA A 34 -12.05 8.10 0.30
C ALA A 34 -12.16 8.56 -1.16
N TRP A 35 -11.22 8.21 -2.06
CA TRP A 35 -11.29 8.57 -3.49
C TRP A 35 -12.05 7.54 -4.31
N ALA A 36 -11.67 6.28 -4.17
CA ALA A 36 -12.32 5.16 -4.85
C ALA A 36 -13.54 4.67 -4.07
N ASP A 37 -14.36 3.87 -4.70
CA ASP A 37 -15.52 3.27 -4.01
C ASP A 37 -15.07 2.39 -2.86
N PHE A 38 -14.03 1.60 -3.11
CA PHE A 38 -13.34 0.78 -2.10
C PHE A 38 -11.84 1.00 -2.22
N THR A 39 -11.15 0.99 -1.08
CA THR A 39 -9.68 1.06 -1.04
C THR A 39 -9.16 0.00 -0.10
N THR A 40 -8.16 -0.76 -0.56
CA THR A 40 -7.45 -1.74 0.28
C THR A 40 -6.12 -1.15 0.73
N PHE A 41 -5.78 -1.34 1.99
CA PHE A 41 -4.50 -0.95 2.58
C PHE A 41 -3.72 -2.15 3.08
N SER A 42 -2.41 -2.08 3.01
CA SER A 42 -1.49 -3.05 3.60
C SER A 42 -0.87 -2.47 4.86
N PHE A 43 -0.82 -3.28 5.92
CA PHE A 43 -0.09 -3.01 7.16
C PHE A 43 1.04 -4.02 7.39
N HIS A 44 1.57 -4.58 6.30
CA HIS A 44 2.77 -5.41 6.31
C HIS A 44 3.95 -4.66 6.96
N ALA A 45 4.93 -5.40 7.47
CA ALA A 45 6.06 -4.91 8.27
C ALA A 45 6.79 -3.68 7.70
N VAL A 46 6.90 -3.57 6.37
CA VAL A 46 7.64 -2.48 5.71
C VAL A 46 6.79 -1.24 5.42
N LYS A 47 5.48 -1.25 5.71
CA LYS A 47 4.59 -0.13 5.38
C LYS A 47 4.73 1.02 6.38
N ASN A 48 4.25 2.20 5.98
CA ASN A 48 4.29 3.41 6.81
C ASN A 48 3.57 3.25 8.15
N LEU A 49 2.44 2.57 8.14
CA LEU A 49 1.76 2.05 9.32
C LEU A 49 1.80 0.53 9.22
N THR A 50 2.27 -0.12 10.27
CA THR A 50 2.42 -1.59 10.27
C THR A 50 1.80 -2.26 11.48
N THR A 51 1.30 -3.46 11.28
CA THR A 51 0.88 -4.41 12.33
C THR A 51 1.67 -5.72 12.23
N ALA A 52 2.90 -5.66 11.69
CA ALA A 52 3.72 -6.77 11.20
C ALA A 52 3.09 -7.45 9.98
N GLU A 53 1.92 -8.01 10.11
CA GLU A 53 1.02 -8.44 9.05
C GLU A 53 -0.38 -7.87 9.31
N GLY A 54 -1.07 -7.47 8.24
CA GLY A 54 -2.41 -6.94 8.34
C GLY A 54 -2.79 -6.05 7.17
N GLY A 55 -4.01 -5.55 7.22
CA GLY A 55 -4.56 -4.63 6.23
C GLY A 55 -5.92 -4.13 6.66
N ALA A 56 -6.44 -3.20 5.88
CA ALA A 56 -7.79 -2.68 6.06
C ALA A 56 -8.46 -2.44 4.71
N VAL A 57 -9.77 -2.46 4.70
CA VAL A 57 -10.59 -2.00 3.58
C VAL A 57 -11.41 -0.82 4.05
N THR A 58 -11.42 0.24 3.26
CA THR A 58 -12.32 1.38 3.44
C THR A 58 -13.24 1.52 2.24
N TRP A 59 -14.38 2.17 2.43
CA TRP A 59 -15.31 2.51 1.35
C TRP A 59 -15.91 3.89 1.56
N ARG A 60 -16.35 4.50 0.47
CA ARG A 60 -17.02 5.80 0.51
C ARG A 60 -18.43 5.64 1.10
N ARG A 61 -18.82 6.59 1.96
CA ARG A 61 -20.16 6.58 2.59
C ARG A 61 -21.29 7.04 1.67
N ASP A 62 -20.96 7.73 0.58
CA ASP A 62 -21.90 8.26 -0.39
C ASP A 62 -22.27 7.28 -1.53
N LEU A 63 -21.93 6.01 -1.38
CA LEU A 63 -22.26 4.97 -2.37
C LEU A 63 -23.72 4.52 -2.35
N GLY A 64 -24.51 5.00 -1.39
CA GLY A 64 -25.90 4.52 -1.18
C GLY A 64 -25.99 3.08 -0.69
N LEU A 65 -24.89 2.52 -0.18
CA LEU A 65 -24.81 1.17 0.37
C LEU A 65 -25.04 1.18 1.88
N ASP A 66 -25.59 0.10 2.42
CA ASP A 66 -25.72 -0.10 3.87
C ASP A 66 -24.35 -0.44 4.48
N ASP A 67 -23.77 0.51 5.22
CA ASP A 67 -22.48 0.35 5.91
C ASP A 67 -22.45 -0.85 6.86
N ALA A 68 -23.53 -1.10 7.59
CA ALA A 68 -23.60 -2.22 8.53
C ALA A 68 -23.63 -3.57 7.80
N ALA A 69 -24.32 -3.64 6.67
CA ALA A 69 -24.34 -4.83 5.83
C ALA A 69 -22.99 -5.09 5.18
N LEU A 70 -22.31 -4.04 4.70
CA LEU A 70 -20.94 -4.15 4.15
C LEU A 70 -19.96 -4.61 5.23
N TYR A 71 -19.96 -3.99 6.39
CA TYR A 71 -19.09 -4.39 7.51
C TYR A 71 -19.29 -5.85 7.88
N ARG A 72 -20.55 -6.27 8.05
CA ARG A 72 -20.89 -7.68 8.33
C ARG A 72 -20.39 -8.62 7.25
N ARG A 73 -20.50 -8.22 5.98
CA ARG A 73 -19.99 -9.01 4.86
C ARG A 73 -18.46 -9.18 4.92
N TYR A 74 -17.72 -8.13 5.24
CA TYR A 74 -16.26 -8.21 5.41
C TYR A 74 -15.87 -9.06 6.62
N MET A 75 -16.61 -8.99 7.72
CA MET A 75 -16.38 -9.87 8.87
C MET A 75 -16.58 -11.34 8.50
N LEU A 76 -17.65 -11.69 7.80
CA LEU A 76 -17.85 -13.06 7.30
C LEU A 76 -16.73 -13.51 6.36
N LEU A 77 -16.32 -12.64 5.40
CA LEU A 77 -15.25 -12.93 4.45
C LEU A 77 -13.92 -13.19 5.15
N SER A 78 -13.60 -12.46 6.20
CA SER A 78 -12.32 -12.55 6.90
C SER A 78 -12.26 -13.67 7.95
N LEU A 79 -13.41 -14.11 8.48
CA LEU A 79 -13.52 -15.10 9.55
C LEU A 79 -14.22 -16.39 9.08
N HIS A 80 -13.75 -16.98 7.99
CA HIS A 80 -14.21 -18.24 7.39
C HIS A 80 -15.74 -18.42 7.30
N GLY A 81 -16.49 -17.32 7.20
CA GLY A 81 -17.96 -17.35 7.11
C GLY A 81 -18.67 -17.59 8.44
N GLN A 82 -17.98 -17.45 9.58
CA GLN A 82 -18.61 -17.63 10.89
C GLN A 82 -19.54 -16.46 11.20
N ASP A 83 -20.79 -16.75 11.58
CA ASP A 83 -21.85 -15.76 11.83
C ASP A 83 -21.72 -15.02 13.18
N LYS A 84 -20.96 -15.61 14.12
CA LYS A 84 -20.70 -15.03 15.45
C LYS A 84 -19.20 -14.83 15.69
N ASP A 85 -18.83 -13.65 16.10
CA ASP A 85 -17.47 -13.34 16.55
C ASP A 85 -17.23 -13.79 18.01
N ALA A 86 -15.98 -13.59 18.49
CA ALA A 86 -15.59 -13.96 19.85
C ALA A 86 -16.40 -13.20 20.93
N LEU A 87 -16.77 -11.94 20.68
CA LEU A 87 -17.54 -11.12 21.62
C LEU A 87 -18.99 -11.63 21.76
N ALA A 88 -19.61 -12.07 20.68
CA ALA A 88 -20.93 -12.67 20.72
C ALA A 88 -20.98 -13.98 21.52
N LYS A 89 -19.83 -14.66 21.68
CA LYS A 89 -19.67 -15.92 22.41
C LYS A 89 -19.39 -15.75 23.90
N THR A 90 -19.33 -14.53 24.45
CA THR A 90 -18.96 -14.28 25.85
C THR A 90 -20.03 -14.67 26.86
N LYS A 91 -21.27 -14.94 26.45
CA LYS A 91 -22.33 -15.43 27.34
C LYS A 91 -22.15 -16.92 27.63
N ALA A 92 -22.27 -17.31 28.90
CA ALA A 92 -22.25 -18.71 29.27
C ALA A 92 -23.31 -19.51 28.49
N GLY A 93 -22.86 -20.61 27.85
CA GLY A 93 -23.70 -21.44 26.98
C GLY A 93 -23.84 -20.99 25.51
N ALA A 94 -23.24 -19.86 25.11
CA ALA A 94 -23.30 -19.35 23.73
C ALA A 94 -22.26 -20.00 22.81
N TRP A 95 -22.08 -21.32 22.89
CA TRP A 95 -21.08 -22.07 22.09
C TRP A 95 -21.50 -22.23 20.63
N GLU A 96 -22.79 -22.25 20.34
CA GLU A 96 -23.34 -22.52 19.01
C GLU A 96 -23.08 -21.37 18.05
N TYR A 97 -22.55 -21.70 16.89
CA TYR A 97 -22.34 -20.79 15.77
C TYR A 97 -22.56 -21.55 14.46
N ASP A 98 -22.72 -20.80 13.36
CA ASP A 98 -22.85 -21.37 12.03
C ASP A 98 -21.73 -20.85 11.11
N ILE A 99 -21.37 -21.67 10.13
CA ILE A 99 -20.51 -21.30 8.99
C ILE A 99 -21.44 -21.13 7.79
N VAL A 100 -21.86 -19.91 7.55
CA VAL A 100 -22.85 -19.59 6.50
C VAL A 100 -22.32 -19.73 5.07
N ALA A 101 -20.99 -19.76 4.90
CA ALA A 101 -20.32 -19.99 3.62
C ALA A 101 -18.83 -20.36 3.84
N PRO A 102 -18.19 -21.15 2.94
CA PRO A 102 -16.76 -21.46 3.01
C PRO A 102 -15.94 -20.27 2.52
N LEU A 103 -15.60 -19.36 3.43
CA LEU A 103 -14.89 -18.11 3.15
C LEU A 103 -13.46 -18.14 3.72
N TYR A 104 -12.74 -17.00 3.60
CA TYR A 104 -11.33 -16.89 3.98
C TYR A 104 -11.13 -16.83 5.51
N LYS A 105 -9.91 -17.17 5.94
CA LYS A 105 -9.45 -16.96 7.33
C LYS A 105 -8.28 -15.98 7.29
N CYS A 106 -8.59 -14.68 7.39
CA CYS A 106 -7.63 -13.59 7.29
C CYS A 106 -7.97 -12.41 8.22
N ASN A 107 -8.65 -12.68 9.34
CA ASN A 107 -8.96 -11.68 10.34
C ASN A 107 -7.69 -11.19 11.05
N MET A 108 -7.66 -9.88 11.33
CA MET A 108 -6.63 -9.28 12.19
C MET A 108 -6.82 -9.78 13.63
N THR A 109 -5.72 -10.08 14.33
CA THR A 109 -5.77 -10.40 15.76
C THR A 109 -5.81 -9.12 16.60
N ASP A 110 -6.29 -9.21 17.85
CA ASP A 110 -6.34 -8.06 18.76
C ASP A 110 -4.94 -7.51 19.08
N ILE A 111 -3.91 -8.37 19.11
CA ILE A 111 -2.52 -7.95 19.29
C ILE A 111 -2.07 -7.07 18.11
N MET A 112 -2.32 -7.49 16.88
CA MET A 112 -2.02 -6.70 15.68
C MET A 112 -2.80 -5.40 15.65
N ALA A 113 -4.08 -5.44 16.00
CA ALA A 113 -4.94 -4.27 16.09
C ALA A 113 -4.43 -3.25 17.12
N ALA A 114 -3.99 -3.71 18.29
CA ALA A 114 -3.41 -2.86 19.34
C ALA A 114 -2.12 -2.16 18.87
N ILE A 115 -1.23 -2.88 18.15
CA ILE A 115 -0.05 -2.29 17.51
C ILE A 115 -0.47 -1.22 16.50
N GLY A 116 -1.44 -1.52 15.64
CA GLY A 116 -1.95 -0.58 14.65
C GLY A 116 -2.53 0.68 15.28
N LEU A 117 -3.32 0.57 16.33
CA LEU A 117 -3.91 1.70 17.06
C LEU A 117 -2.82 2.58 17.69
N ALA A 118 -1.79 1.98 18.31
CA ALA A 118 -0.67 2.73 18.89
C ALA A 118 0.09 3.53 17.83
N GLN A 119 0.29 2.98 16.63
CA GLN A 119 0.92 3.69 15.52
C GLN A 119 -0.01 4.74 14.91
N LEU A 120 -1.31 4.45 14.79
CA LEU A 120 -2.29 5.38 14.24
C LEU A 120 -2.38 6.67 15.04
N HIS A 121 -2.31 6.59 16.37
CA HIS A 121 -2.27 7.77 17.24
C HIS A 121 -1.07 8.68 16.98
N ARG A 122 0.03 8.13 16.48
CA ARG A 122 1.28 8.85 16.18
C ARG A 122 1.49 9.08 14.67
N TYR A 123 0.53 8.67 13.85
CA TYR A 123 0.76 8.56 12.41
C TYR A 123 1.05 9.91 11.74
N GLU A 124 0.38 10.97 12.15
CA GLU A 124 0.65 12.32 11.61
C GLU A 124 2.08 12.78 11.91
N GLU A 125 2.62 12.49 13.09
CA GLU A 125 4.01 12.77 13.45
C GLU A 125 4.99 11.97 12.57
N LEU A 126 4.72 10.66 12.39
CA LEU A 126 5.55 9.79 11.56
C LEU A 126 5.53 10.23 10.09
N LEU A 127 4.39 10.66 9.60
CA LEU A 127 4.22 11.14 8.23
C LEU A 127 4.93 12.49 8.03
N ALA A 128 4.85 13.41 9.00
CA ALA A 128 5.57 14.69 8.96
C ALA A 128 7.09 14.50 8.89
N LYS A 129 7.64 13.53 9.64
CA LYS A 129 9.07 13.17 9.56
C LYS A 129 9.46 12.69 8.17
N ARG A 130 8.62 11.87 7.52
CA ARG A 130 8.86 11.41 6.14
C ARG A 130 8.84 12.57 5.14
N TYR A 131 7.93 13.53 5.30
CA TYR A 131 7.91 14.73 4.45
C TYR A 131 9.19 15.54 4.59
N ALA A 132 9.65 15.82 5.82
CA ALA A 132 10.88 16.56 6.04
C ALA A 132 12.10 15.84 5.41
N LEU A 133 12.18 14.51 5.51
CA LEU A 133 13.24 13.75 4.87
C LEU A 133 13.17 13.80 3.33
N VAL A 134 11.98 13.78 2.76
CA VAL A 134 11.78 13.89 1.31
C VAL A 134 12.20 15.28 0.82
N GLU A 135 11.86 16.34 1.55
CA GLU A 135 12.30 17.71 1.23
C GLU A 135 13.83 17.81 1.28
N GLN A 136 14.46 17.27 2.31
CA GLN A 136 15.92 17.23 2.43
C GLN A 136 16.58 16.45 1.29
N TYR A 137 16.04 15.30 0.90
CA TYR A 137 16.51 14.55 -0.27
C TYR A 137 16.39 15.39 -1.54
N HIS A 138 15.28 16.09 -1.75
CA HIS A 138 15.08 16.94 -2.93
C HIS A 138 16.13 18.05 -2.99
N GLU A 139 16.44 18.69 -1.87
CA GLU A 139 17.48 19.71 -1.78
C GLU A 139 18.87 19.17 -2.10
N LEU A 140 19.24 18.04 -1.47
CA LEU A 140 20.56 17.42 -1.65
C LEU A 140 20.77 16.88 -3.09
N LEU A 141 19.73 16.40 -3.74
CA LEU A 141 19.79 15.83 -5.08
C LEU A 141 19.55 16.85 -6.20
N ALA A 142 19.15 18.09 -5.88
CA ALA A 142 18.78 19.11 -6.87
C ALA A 142 19.88 19.42 -7.91
N SER A 143 21.15 19.30 -7.52
CA SER A 143 22.31 19.55 -8.41
C SER A 143 22.88 18.30 -9.05
N THR A 144 22.23 17.14 -8.89
CA THR A 144 22.66 15.86 -9.42
C THR A 144 21.87 15.46 -10.67
N ALA A 145 22.32 14.39 -11.35
CA ALA A 145 21.59 13.77 -12.46
C ALA A 145 20.49 12.78 -11.97
N ILE A 146 20.24 12.72 -10.67
CA ILE A 146 19.22 11.85 -10.09
C ILE A 146 17.90 12.61 -10.08
N ARG A 147 16.85 12.02 -10.65
CA ARG A 147 15.51 12.59 -10.69
C ARG A 147 14.58 11.87 -9.72
N PRO A 148 14.20 12.51 -8.61
CA PRO A 148 13.23 11.91 -7.70
C PRO A 148 11.81 11.92 -8.28
N ALA A 149 11.02 10.91 -7.91
CA ALA A 149 9.58 10.91 -8.16
C ALA A 149 8.90 12.07 -7.41
N ARG A 150 7.82 12.58 -7.97
CA ARG A 150 7.07 13.67 -7.35
C ARG A 150 6.29 13.18 -6.14
N HIS A 151 6.60 13.71 -4.98
CA HIS A 151 5.87 13.47 -3.73
C HIS A 151 4.87 14.57 -3.40
N LEU A 152 5.10 15.78 -3.92
CA LEU A 152 4.27 16.96 -3.75
C LEU A 152 3.78 17.46 -5.11
N THR A 153 2.50 17.78 -5.22
CA THR A 153 1.84 18.38 -6.38
C THR A 153 1.00 19.56 -5.91
N GLU A 154 0.47 20.38 -6.84
CA GLU A 154 -0.39 21.52 -6.51
C GLU A 154 -1.65 21.10 -5.73
N ASP A 155 -2.19 19.92 -6.03
CA ASP A 155 -3.45 19.40 -5.48
C ASP A 155 -3.27 18.30 -4.42
N GLY A 156 -2.02 17.91 -4.08
CA GLY A 156 -1.84 16.83 -3.14
C GLY A 156 -0.42 16.45 -2.78
N ARG A 157 -0.32 15.44 -1.94
CA ARG A 157 0.94 14.86 -1.50
C ARG A 157 0.83 13.34 -1.34
N SER A 158 1.90 12.63 -1.68
CA SER A 158 2.00 11.19 -1.50
C SER A 158 2.12 10.83 -0.02
N SER A 159 2.03 9.55 0.31
CA SER A 159 2.33 9.04 1.66
C SER A 159 3.83 9.02 1.99
N CYS A 160 4.71 9.36 1.04
CA CYS A 160 6.16 9.22 1.17
C CYS A 160 6.58 7.82 1.66
N HIS A 161 5.95 6.77 1.08
CA HIS A 161 6.27 5.41 1.45
C HIS A 161 7.66 4.99 0.95
N LEU A 162 7.93 5.23 -0.33
CA LEU A 162 9.21 4.96 -0.99
C LEU A 162 9.78 6.27 -1.52
N TYR A 163 11.11 6.40 -1.52
CA TYR A 163 11.79 7.49 -2.20
C TYR A 163 12.37 6.95 -3.51
N LEU A 164 11.51 6.93 -4.53
CA LEU A 164 11.86 6.47 -5.87
C LEU A 164 12.65 7.55 -6.60
N THR A 165 13.74 7.14 -7.25
CA THR A 165 14.55 8.02 -8.09
C THR A 165 14.81 7.38 -9.45
N GLU A 166 15.12 8.18 -10.45
CA GLU A 166 15.51 7.75 -11.77
C GLU A 166 16.94 8.23 -12.06
N LEU A 167 17.81 7.33 -12.49
CA LEU A 167 19.15 7.62 -12.97
C LEU A 167 19.07 7.91 -14.49
N GLU A 168 18.83 9.16 -14.86
CA GLU A 168 18.59 9.55 -16.25
C GLU A 168 19.72 9.12 -17.17
N GLY A 169 19.35 8.53 -18.31
CA GLY A 169 20.29 8.10 -19.34
C GLY A 169 21.19 6.91 -18.96
N LYS A 170 20.92 6.25 -17.81
CA LYS A 170 21.68 5.07 -17.39
C LYS A 170 21.02 3.79 -17.87
N THR A 171 21.88 2.80 -18.13
CA THR A 171 21.47 1.43 -18.45
C THR A 171 21.25 0.62 -17.17
N LEU A 172 20.60 -0.52 -17.29
CA LEU A 172 20.41 -1.49 -16.19
C LEU A 172 21.74 -1.86 -15.50
N SER A 173 22.79 -2.10 -16.28
CA SER A 173 24.12 -2.42 -15.72
C SER A 173 24.71 -1.25 -14.92
N GLN A 174 24.59 -0.02 -15.42
CA GLN A 174 25.07 1.17 -14.73
C GLN A 174 24.28 1.43 -13.44
N ARG A 175 22.95 1.26 -13.47
CA ARG A 175 22.12 1.36 -12.28
C ARG A 175 22.52 0.32 -11.23
N ASN A 176 22.74 -0.94 -11.63
CA ASN A 176 23.18 -1.98 -10.71
C ASN A 176 24.56 -1.66 -10.11
N ALA A 177 25.48 -1.13 -10.89
CA ALA A 177 26.78 -0.68 -10.36
C ALA A 177 26.65 0.44 -9.31
N VAL A 178 25.66 1.33 -9.44
CA VAL A 178 25.37 2.34 -8.42
C VAL A 178 24.83 1.67 -7.13
N ILE A 179 23.94 0.67 -7.24
CA ILE A 179 23.46 -0.10 -6.08
C ILE A 179 24.63 -0.74 -5.34
N ASP A 180 25.55 -1.39 -6.07
CA ASP A 180 26.71 -2.04 -5.48
C ASP A 180 27.64 -1.03 -4.79
N ALA A 181 27.86 0.13 -5.40
CA ALA A 181 28.67 1.20 -4.82
C ALA A 181 28.05 1.78 -3.55
N LEU A 182 26.73 2.00 -3.53
CA LEU A 182 25.99 2.44 -2.33
C LEU A 182 26.08 1.40 -1.21
N ALA A 183 25.92 0.11 -1.55
CA ALA A 183 26.02 -0.98 -0.57
C ALA A 183 27.41 -1.04 0.07
N GLN A 184 28.50 -0.79 -0.70
CA GLN A 184 29.86 -0.69 -0.17
C GLN A 184 30.04 0.48 0.82
N GLN A 185 29.21 1.52 0.70
CA GLN A 185 29.17 2.65 1.63
C GLN A 185 28.16 2.45 2.79
N GLY A 186 27.58 1.25 2.91
CA GLY A 186 26.59 0.94 3.95
C GLY A 186 25.19 1.50 3.67
N ILE A 187 24.89 1.95 2.46
CA ILE A 187 23.60 2.50 2.06
C ILE A 187 22.79 1.40 1.37
N ALA A 188 21.73 0.94 2.03
CA ALA A 188 20.81 -0.07 1.49
C ALA A 188 19.82 0.59 0.51
N SER A 189 20.07 0.47 -0.78
CA SER A 189 19.14 0.85 -1.84
C SER A 189 18.39 -0.36 -2.40
N ASN A 190 17.31 -0.12 -3.13
CA ASN A 190 16.46 -1.17 -3.70
C ASN A 190 15.90 -0.77 -5.06
N VAL A 191 15.08 -1.63 -5.66
CA VAL A 191 14.32 -1.38 -6.90
C VAL A 191 12.86 -1.76 -6.69
N HIS A 192 11.95 -0.82 -6.95
CA HIS A 192 10.51 -1.02 -6.80
C HIS A 192 9.74 -0.70 -8.10
N TYR A 193 9.52 -1.72 -8.96
CA TYR A 193 9.83 -3.14 -8.78
C TYR A 193 10.34 -3.73 -10.08
N LYS A 194 10.90 -4.95 -10.03
CA LYS A 194 11.15 -5.74 -11.25
C LYS A 194 9.80 -6.00 -11.95
N PRO A 195 9.64 -5.64 -13.24
CA PRO A 195 8.37 -5.82 -13.96
C PRO A 195 7.91 -7.27 -13.98
N LEU A 196 6.61 -7.47 -13.85
CA LEU A 196 6.01 -8.81 -13.82
C LEU A 196 6.43 -9.70 -14.99
N PRO A 197 6.50 -9.21 -16.27
CA PRO A 197 6.95 -10.05 -17.39
C PRO A 197 8.37 -10.61 -17.26
N LEU A 198 9.21 -10.04 -16.39
CA LEU A 198 10.54 -10.57 -16.10
C LEU A 198 10.56 -11.66 -15.03
N LEU A 199 9.44 -11.89 -14.33
CA LEU A 199 9.32 -12.94 -13.33
C LEU A 199 8.89 -14.26 -14.00
N THR A 200 9.44 -15.37 -13.52
CA THR A 200 9.23 -16.70 -14.12
C THR A 200 7.75 -17.05 -14.29
N ALA A 201 6.96 -16.89 -13.24
CA ALA A 201 5.53 -17.21 -13.27
C ALA A 201 4.76 -16.47 -14.38
N TYR A 202 5.10 -15.20 -14.64
CA TYR A 202 4.42 -14.43 -15.67
C TYR A 202 4.96 -14.73 -17.08
N ARG A 203 6.26 -15.01 -17.22
CA ARG A 203 6.81 -15.52 -18.49
C ARG A 203 6.17 -16.85 -18.89
N ASP A 204 5.97 -17.74 -17.93
CA ASP A 204 5.32 -19.04 -18.16
C ASP A 204 3.84 -18.90 -18.58
N LEU A 205 3.19 -17.78 -18.22
CA LEU A 205 1.86 -17.39 -18.70
C LEU A 205 1.88 -16.73 -20.08
N GLY A 206 3.06 -16.55 -20.70
CA GLY A 206 3.19 -15.99 -22.05
C GLY A 206 3.41 -14.47 -22.09
N PHE A 207 3.55 -13.78 -20.96
CA PHE A 207 3.88 -12.34 -20.95
C PHE A 207 5.32 -12.11 -21.40
N ARG A 208 5.52 -11.13 -22.27
CA ARG A 208 6.83 -10.77 -22.84
C ARG A 208 7.17 -9.35 -22.46
N MET A 209 8.42 -9.11 -22.06
CA MET A 209 8.85 -7.76 -21.63
C MET A 209 8.83 -6.74 -22.76
N GLU A 210 9.03 -7.18 -24.00
CA GLU A 210 9.01 -6.36 -25.20
C GLU A 210 7.65 -5.67 -25.44
N ASP A 211 6.57 -6.23 -24.91
CA ASP A 211 5.22 -5.67 -25.00
C ASP A 211 5.01 -4.50 -24.01
N TYR A 212 5.96 -4.28 -23.10
CA TYR A 212 5.89 -3.29 -22.02
C TYR A 212 7.13 -2.37 -21.96
N PRO A 213 7.52 -1.68 -23.07
CA PRO A 213 8.76 -0.93 -23.15
C PRO A 213 8.88 0.20 -22.13
N ASN A 214 7.76 0.86 -21.78
CA ASN A 214 7.75 1.93 -20.78
C ASN A 214 8.03 1.40 -19.36
N ALA A 215 7.49 0.23 -19.02
CA ALA A 215 7.74 -0.41 -17.73
C ALA A 215 9.20 -0.86 -17.62
N TYR A 216 9.78 -1.39 -18.71
CA TYR A 216 11.19 -1.74 -18.76
C TYR A 216 12.08 -0.51 -18.64
N GLY A 217 11.79 0.54 -19.41
CA GLY A 217 12.55 1.78 -19.40
C GLY A 217 12.59 2.46 -18.03
N LEU A 218 11.49 2.39 -17.26
CA LEU A 218 11.51 2.86 -15.87
C LEU A 218 12.35 1.93 -14.98
N TYR A 219 12.13 0.63 -15.05
CA TYR A 219 12.84 -0.37 -14.25
C TYR A 219 14.35 -0.32 -14.41
N GLU A 220 14.85 -0.16 -15.65
CA GLU A 220 16.30 -0.18 -15.89
C GLU A 220 17.04 0.99 -15.23
N ARG A 221 16.33 2.11 -14.94
CA ARG A 221 16.88 3.35 -14.39
C ARG A 221 16.43 3.64 -12.96
N GLU A 222 15.39 2.95 -12.48
CA GLU A 222 14.84 3.21 -11.15
C GLU A 222 15.81 2.73 -10.06
N LEU A 223 15.96 3.57 -9.04
CA LEU A 223 16.70 3.32 -7.82
C LEU A 223 15.91 3.89 -6.64
N THR A 224 15.57 3.06 -5.67
CA THR A 224 14.93 3.51 -4.43
C THR A 224 15.96 3.75 -3.35
N LEU A 225 16.01 4.97 -2.83
CA LEU A 225 16.85 5.34 -1.68
C LEU A 225 16.13 5.05 -0.36
N PRO A 226 16.89 4.85 0.75
CA PRO A 226 16.31 4.60 2.06
C PRO A 226 15.40 5.73 2.51
N LEU A 227 14.18 5.40 2.99
CA LEU A 227 13.25 6.37 3.58
C LEU A 227 12.47 5.71 4.72
N TYR A 228 12.81 6.08 5.96
CA TYR A 228 12.13 5.59 7.16
C TYR A 228 12.16 6.66 8.27
N SER A 229 11.16 6.66 9.14
CA SER A 229 10.91 7.76 10.10
C SER A 229 11.97 7.95 11.19
N THR A 230 12.91 7.01 11.33
CA THR A 230 14.05 7.10 12.27
C THR A 230 15.37 7.44 11.58
N LEU A 231 15.37 7.69 10.27
CA LEU A 231 16.53 8.21 9.55
C LEU A 231 16.92 9.55 10.15
N THR A 232 18.20 9.72 10.47
CA THR A 232 18.73 10.97 11.04
C THR A 232 19.24 11.89 9.94
N GLN A 233 19.37 13.17 10.26
CA GLN A 233 19.91 14.17 9.33
C GLN A 233 21.37 13.89 8.93
N ALA A 234 22.12 13.19 9.77
CA ALA A 234 23.51 12.83 9.50
C ALA A 234 23.68 11.61 8.60
N GLN A 235 22.65 10.79 8.50
CA GLN A 235 22.60 9.60 7.63
C GLN A 235 22.17 9.97 6.22
#